data_234ae0ab4c02d299db67e9a929203050
#
_entry.id   234ae0ab4c02d299db67e9a929203050
#
_cell.length_a   1.000
_cell.length_b   1.000
_cell.length_c   1.000
_cell.angle_alpha   90.00
_cell.angle_beta   90.00
_cell.angle_gamma   90.00
#
_symmetry.space_group_name_H-M   'P 1'
#
loop_
_entity.id
_entity.type
_entity.pdbx_description
1 polymer ?
#
loop_
_entity_poly.entity_id
_entity_poly.type
_entity_poly.pdbx_seq_one_letter_code
_entity_poly.pdbx_strand_id
1 'polypeptide(L)'
;MEDSPESTSLKRRIKRLSDSKDLNVGFEAVVTYELSQTINKLSSQESCEWLVMGWGARPNSGIFISNPIGWLLANINSNLALFKDNGARYIGKVVLALRPGRKDKNFIGIANNICKHYGATLTLLHVVPENSRTTETIKHRSEEKLKQSKVTANVEVVKSSKPVDTIAEISASYDLLILGTP
;
A
#
# COMPACT_ATOMS: atom_id res chain seq x y z
N MET A 1 -29.29 5.99 -16.50
CA MET A 1 -28.17 6.93 -16.49
C MET A 1 -27.21 6.42 -17.57
N GLU A 2 -27.02 7.14 -18.66
CA GLU A 2 -26.11 6.72 -19.72
C GLU A 2 -24.67 6.80 -19.20
N ASP A 3 -23.88 5.73 -19.42
CA ASP A 3 -22.46 5.71 -19.08
C ASP A 3 -21.71 6.77 -19.89
N SER A 4 -20.89 7.58 -19.23
CA SER A 4 -20.05 8.54 -19.95
C SER A 4 -19.06 7.81 -20.88
N PRO A 5 -18.57 8.43 -21.96
CA PRO A 5 -17.54 7.83 -22.83
C PRO A 5 -16.30 7.37 -22.06
N GLU A 6 -15.92 8.14 -21.03
CA GLU A 6 -14.79 7.80 -20.17
C GLU A 6 -15.06 6.55 -19.33
N SER A 7 -16.26 6.44 -18.70
CA SER A 7 -16.61 5.26 -17.91
C SER A 7 -16.69 4.00 -18.78
N THR A 8 -17.23 4.13 -20.00
CA THR A 8 -17.29 3.04 -20.98
C THR A 8 -15.89 2.58 -21.39
N SER A 9 -14.98 3.52 -21.66
CA SER A 9 -13.58 3.22 -22.01
C SER A 9 -12.86 2.50 -20.87
N LEU A 10 -13.03 2.99 -19.63
CA LEU A 10 -12.44 2.40 -18.44
C LEU A 10 -12.97 0.98 -18.19
N LYS A 11 -14.29 0.78 -18.31
CA LYS A 11 -14.93 -0.54 -18.21
C LYS A 11 -14.34 -1.56 -19.19
N ARG A 12 -14.12 -1.16 -20.45
CA ARG A 12 -13.49 -2.02 -21.46
C ARG A 12 -12.05 -2.36 -21.11
N ARG A 13 -11.27 -1.41 -20.59
CA ARG A 13 -9.88 -1.64 -20.17
C ARG A 13 -9.81 -2.61 -18.98
N ILE A 14 -10.67 -2.42 -17.98
CA ILE A 14 -10.75 -3.31 -16.80
C ILE A 14 -11.15 -4.71 -17.25
N LYS A 15 -12.15 -4.85 -18.12
CA LYS A 15 -12.55 -6.15 -18.63
C LYS A 15 -11.41 -6.89 -19.33
N ARG A 16 -10.66 -6.22 -20.22
CA ARG A 16 -9.50 -6.82 -20.90
C ARG A 16 -8.43 -7.28 -19.91
N LEU A 17 -8.14 -6.48 -18.88
CA LEU A 17 -7.19 -6.83 -17.82
C LEU A 17 -7.67 -8.03 -17.00
N SER A 18 -8.93 -8.03 -16.60
CA SER A 18 -9.60 -9.13 -15.91
C SER A 18 -9.46 -10.43 -16.70
N ASP A 19 -9.87 -10.41 -17.96
CA ASP A 19 -9.81 -11.57 -18.87
C ASP A 19 -8.36 -12.06 -19.07
N SER A 20 -7.40 -11.14 -19.23
CA SER A 20 -5.99 -11.48 -19.47
C SER A 20 -5.26 -12.06 -18.27
N LYS A 21 -5.76 -11.81 -17.06
CA LYS A 21 -5.17 -12.22 -15.77
C LYS A 21 -6.00 -13.27 -15.03
N ASP A 22 -7.09 -13.72 -15.64
CA ASP A 22 -8.06 -14.63 -15.00
C ASP A 22 -8.54 -14.13 -13.63
N LEU A 23 -8.88 -12.84 -13.58
CA LEU A 23 -9.35 -12.17 -12.37
C LEU A 23 -10.85 -11.91 -12.46
N ASN A 24 -11.58 -12.16 -11.39
CA ASN A 24 -12.99 -11.73 -11.26
C ASN A 24 -13.05 -10.29 -10.77
N VAL A 25 -13.20 -9.34 -11.68
CA VAL A 25 -13.23 -7.90 -11.38
C VAL A 25 -14.55 -7.29 -11.84
N GLY A 26 -15.33 -6.76 -10.90
CA GLY A 26 -16.50 -5.92 -11.18
C GLY A 26 -16.10 -4.49 -11.50
N PHE A 27 -16.93 -3.80 -12.25
CA PHE A 27 -16.80 -2.36 -12.51
C PHE A 27 -18.12 -1.67 -12.24
N GLU A 28 -18.08 -0.64 -11.39
CA GLU A 28 -19.21 0.23 -11.10
C GLU A 28 -18.79 1.70 -11.19
N ALA A 29 -19.57 2.51 -11.92
CA ALA A 29 -19.40 3.95 -12.00
C ALA A 29 -20.43 4.63 -11.11
N VAL A 30 -19.98 5.39 -10.12
CA VAL A 30 -20.85 6.05 -9.16
C VAL A 30 -20.64 7.57 -9.24
N VAL A 31 -21.73 8.31 -9.38
CA VAL A 31 -21.72 9.77 -9.30
C VAL A 31 -22.17 10.18 -7.90
N THR A 32 -21.34 10.95 -7.22
CA THR A 32 -21.62 11.40 -5.85
C THR A 32 -21.03 12.77 -5.56
N TYR A 33 -21.68 13.52 -4.68
CA TYR A 33 -21.16 14.75 -4.09
C TYR A 33 -20.43 14.49 -2.76
N GLU A 34 -20.62 13.29 -2.15
CA GLU A 34 -20.08 12.91 -0.85
C GLU A 34 -19.19 11.67 -0.97
N LEU A 35 -18.01 11.86 -1.57
CA LEU A 35 -17.11 10.77 -1.94
C LEU A 35 -16.80 9.83 -0.78
N SER A 36 -16.43 10.38 0.39
CA SER A 36 -16.01 9.57 1.55
C SER A 36 -17.14 8.69 2.09
N GLN A 37 -18.34 9.25 2.20
CA GLN A 37 -19.52 8.49 2.67
C GLN A 37 -19.90 7.41 1.68
N THR A 38 -19.86 7.72 0.39
CA THR A 38 -20.17 6.75 -0.68
C THR A 38 -19.18 5.59 -0.66
N ILE A 39 -17.88 5.86 -0.56
CA ILE A 39 -16.85 4.82 -0.45
C ILE A 39 -17.08 3.95 0.78
N ASN A 40 -17.35 4.55 1.95
CA ASN A 40 -17.61 3.80 3.18
C ASN A 40 -18.87 2.91 3.06
N LYS A 41 -19.93 3.45 2.46
CA LYS A 41 -21.17 2.69 2.22
C LYS A 41 -20.91 1.49 1.30
N LEU A 42 -20.26 1.69 0.16
CA LEU A 42 -19.96 0.62 -0.79
C LEU A 42 -19.03 -0.42 -0.17
N SER A 43 -17.95 -0.02 0.50
CA SER A 43 -17.03 -0.96 1.14
C SER A 43 -17.70 -1.80 2.21
N SER A 44 -18.69 -1.25 2.93
CA SER A 44 -19.46 -1.97 3.94
C SER A 44 -20.49 -2.91 3.31
N GLN A 45 -21.16 -2.51 2.24
CA GLN A 45 -22.13 -3.33 1.52
C GLN A 45 -21.48 -4.56 0.88
N GLU A 46 -20.30 -4.39 0.28
CA GLU A 46 -19.53 -5.47 -0.34
C GLU A 46 -18.68 -6.26 0.66
N SER A 47 -18.74 -5.92 1.96
CA SER A 47 -17.92 -6.55 3.01
C SER A 47 -16.43 -6.60 2.65
N CYS A 48 -15.91 -5.51 2.09
CA CYS A 48 -14.53 -5.43 1.62
C CYS A 48 -13.53 -5.62 2.75
N GLU A 49 -12.62 -6.56 2.62
CA GLU A 49 -11.48 -6.71 3.54
C GLU A 49 -10.44 -5.60 3.34
N TRP A 50 -10.23 -5.20 2.09
CA TRP A 50 -9.27 -4.16 1.69
C TRP A 50 -9.91 -3.11 0.79
N LEU A 51 -9.71 -1.85 1.13
CA LEU A 51 -9.94 -0.71 0.25
C LEU A 51 -8.59 -0.22 -0.29
N VAL A 52 -8.42 -0.23 -1.60
CA VAL A 52 -7.21 0.30 -2.25
C VAL A 52 -7.57 1.58 -2.99
N MET A 53 -6.88 2.68 -2.68
CA MET A 53 -7.09 3.98 -3.30
C MET A 53 -5.83 4.46 -3.99
N GLY A 54 -5.96 4.99 -5.20
CA GLY A 54 -4.87 5.69 -5.87
C GLY A 54 -4.57 7.03 -5.21
N TRP A 55 -3.29 7.30 -4.96
CA TRP A 55 -2.78 8.60 -4.55
C TRP A 55 -2.32 9.36 -5.80
N GLY A 56 -3.17 10.20 -6.36
CA GLY A 56 -2.83 11.01 -7.53
C GLY A 56 -2.94 12.51 -7.24
N ALA A 57 -2.08 13.31 -7.87
CA ALA A 57 -2.32 14.75 -7.97
C ALA A 57 -3.57 14.96 -8.81
N ARG A 58 -4.62 15.54 -8.24
CA ARG A 58 -5.76 16.02 -9.03
C ARG A 58 -5.30 17.24 -9.82
N PRO A 59 -5.60 17.35 -11.14
CA PRO A 59 -5.41 18.59 -11.84
C PRO A 59 -6.22 19.69 -11.13
N ASN A 60 -5.66 20.89 -11.07
CA ASN A 60 -6.13 22.08 -10.40
C ASN A 60 -7.60 22.43 -10.70
N SER A 61 -8.54 21.74 -10.10
CA SER A 61 -9.91 22.25 -9.98
C SER A 61 -10.00 22.92 -8.61
N GLY A 62 -10.09 24.24 -8.61
CA GLY A 62 -10.04 25.11 -7.43
C GLY A 62 -11.23 25.00 -6.46
N ILE A 63 -11.67 23.80 -6.17
CA ILE A 63 -12.65 23.50 -5.16
C ILE A 63 -11.89 22.80 -4.03
N PHE A 64 -11.91 23.38 -2.83
CA PHE A 64 -11.45 22.79 -1.59
C PHE A 64 -12.21 21.48 -1.31
N ILE A 65 -11.75 20.39 -1.90
CA ILE A 65 -12.28 19.07 -1.55
C ILE A 65 -11.58 18.67 -0.27
N SER A 66 -12.34 18.58 0.83
CA SER A 66 -11.90 17.99 2.10
C SER A 66 -11.13 16.70 1.82
N ASN A 67 -9.97 16.54 2.44
CA ASN A 67 -9.13 15.35 2.27
C ASN A 67 -9.94 14.10 2.68
N PRO A 68 -10.41 13.24 1.75
CA PRO A 68 -11.26 12.12 2.08
C PRO A 68 -10.54 11.05 2.90
N ILE A 69 -9.21 11.02 2.81
CA ILE A 69 -8.38 9.99 3.44
C ILE A 69 -8.45 10.06 4.96
N GLY A 70 -8.36 11.27 5.55
CA GLY A 70 -8.44 11.43 7.00
C GLY A 70 -9.79 10.95 7.56
N TRP A 71 -10.87 11.27 6.86
CA TRP A 71 -12.20 10.81 7.24
C TRP A 71 -12.36 9.29 7.09
N LEU A 72 -11.86 8.72 5.99
CA LEU A 72 -11.90 7.27 5.74
C LEU A 72 -11.09 6.51 6.79
N LEU A 73 -9.88 6.96 7.13
CA LEU A 73 -9.06 6.35 8.18
C LEU A 73 -9.76 6.28 9.53
N ALA A 74 -10.63 7.25 9.83
CA ALA A 74 -11.37 7.31 11.09
C ALA A 74 -12.68 6.49 11.08
N ASN A 75 -13.27 6.22 9.92
CA ASN A 75 -14.64 5.71 9.82
C ASN A 75 -14.78 4.38 9.07
N ILE A 76 -13.74 3.91 8.37
CA ILE A 76 -13.81 2.67 7.61
C ILE A 76 -13.45 1.46 8.47
N ASN A 77 -14.17 0.36 8.30
CA ASN A 77 -13.90 -0.91 8.97
C ASN A 77 -12.93 -1.82 8.21
N SER A 78 -12.69 -1.51 6.93
CA SER A 78 -11.76 -2.26 6.07
C SER A 78 -10.31 -1.80 6.27
N ASN A 79 -9.35 -2.64 5.92
CA ASN A 79 -7.97 -2.21 5.79
C ASN A 79 -7.84 -1.22 4.63
N LEU A 80 -7.12 -0.11 4.83
CA LEU A 80 -6.92 0.92 3.81
C LEU A 80 -5.49 0.87 3.27
N ALA A 81 -5.36 0.76 1.95
CA ALA A 81 -4.10 0.91 1.23
C ALA A 81 -4.15 2.12 0.29
N LEU A 82 -3.14 2.97 0.39
CA LEU A 82 -2.96 4.11 -0.52
C LEU A 82 -1.83 3.80 -1.49
N PHE A 83 -2.12 3.81 -2.78
CA PHE A 83 -1.18 3.50 -3.82
C PHE A 83 -0.81 4.74 -4.62
N LYS A 84 0.48 5.09 -4.66
CA LYS A 84 1.05 6.13 -5.51
C LYS A 84 1.88 5.49 -6.60
N ASP A 85 1.44 5.63 -7.85
CA ASP A 85 2.21 5.21 -9.01
C ASP A 85 3.21 6.30 -9.40
N ASN A 86 4.50 5.95 -9.36
CA ASN A 86 5.59 6.80 -9.83
C ASN A 86 6.15 6.32 -11.18
N GLY A 87 5.41 5.47 -11.92
CA GLY A 87 5.77 5.00 -13.26
C GLY A 87 6.72 3.80 -13.28
N ALA A 88 6.86 3.07 -12.18
CA ALA A 88 7.62 1.83 -12.16
C ALA A 88 6.97 0.78 -13.07
N ARG A 89 7.70 0.31 -14.09
CA ARG A 89 7.23 -0.70 -15.05
C ARG A 89 7.60 -2.13 -14.66
N TYR A 90 8.60 -2.27 -13.84
CA TYR A 90 9.12 -3.54 -13.35
C TYR A 90 9.40 -3.42 -11.85
N ILE A 91 9.07 -4.45 -11.10
CA ILE A 91 9.31 -4.52 -9.66
C ILE A 91 10.25 -5.71 -9.39
N GLY A 92 11.53 -5.43 -9.19
CA GLY A 92 12.56 -6.41 -8.87
C GLY A 92 13.04 -6.31 -7.41
N LYS A 93 12.88 -5.12 -6.79
CA LYS A 93 13.30 -4.85 -5.42
C LYS A 93 12.20 -4.15 -4.65
N VAL A 94 11.77 -4.75 -3.56
CA VAL A 94 10.73 -4.20 -2.68
C VAL A 94 11.33 -3.92 -1.31
N VAL A 95 11.11 -2.72 -0.78
CA VAL A 95 11.41 -2.39 0.61
C VAL A 95 10.13 -2.18 1.40
N LEU A 96 10.00 -2.89 2.53
CA LEU A 96 8.92 -2.74 3.49
C LEU A 96 9.47 -2.03 4.72
N ALA A 97 9.12 -0.75 4.91
CA ALA A 97 9.53 0.03 6.07
C ALA A 97 8.46 -0.03 7.16
N LEU A 98 8.82 -0.57 8.32
CA LEU A 98 7.92 -0.78 9.45
C LEU A 98 8.54 -0.28 10.75
N ARG A 99 7.69 0.20 11.66
CA ARG A 99 8.04 0.23 13.09
C ARG A 99 7.86 -1.19 13.66
N PRO A 100 8.77 -1.67 14.52
CA PRO A 100 8.60 -2.96 15.18
C PRO A 100 7.28 -3.00 15.96
N GLY A 101 6.38 -3.95 15.65
CA GLY A 101 5.06 -3.99 16.25
C GLY A 101 4.30 -5.31 16.08
N ARG A 102 3.03 -5.30 16.53
CA ARG A 102 2.16 -6.49 16.51
C ARG A 102 1.60 -6.81 15.12
N LYS A 103 1.41 -5.79 14.26
CA LYS A 103 0.78 -5.94 12.93
C LYS A 103 1.76 -6.31 11.81
N ASP A 104 3.05 -6.49 12.12
CA ASP A 104 4.10 -6.77 11.13
C ASP A 104 3.78 -7.98 10.24
N LYS A 105 3.14 -9.02 10.79
CA LYS A 105 2.78 -10.23 10.03
C LYS A 105 1.94 -9.94 8.79
N ASN A 106 0.96 -9.07 8.91
CA ASN A 106 0.05 -8.73 7.80
C ASN A 106 0.82 -7.99 6.70
N PHE A 107 1.62 -6.99 7.07
CA PHE A 107 2.44 -6.24 6.12
C PHE A 107 3.50 -7.10 5.45
N ILE A 108 4.17 -7.97 6.20
CA ILE A 108 5.13 -8.94 5.66
C ILE A 108 4.43 -9.89 4.67
N GLY A 109 3.22 -10.37 5.00
CA GLY A 109 2.43 -11.22 4.11
C GLY A 109 2.10 -10.55 2.79
N ILE A 110 1.64 -9.29 2.83
CA ILE A 110 1.32 -8.51 1.63
C ILE A 110 2.58 -8.30 0.78
N ALA A 111 3.67 -7.81 1.39
CA ALA A 111 4.93 -7.57 0.69
C ALA A 111 5.48 -8.85 0.06
N ASN A 112 5.41 -9.98 0.77
CA ASN A 112 5.83 -11.28 0.25
C ASN A 112 4.98 -11.74 -0.95
N ASN A 113 3.65 -11.54 -0.91
CA ASN A 113 2.78 -11.87 -2.03
C ASN A 113 3.10 -11.04 -3.27
N ILE A 114 3.37 -9.74 -3.10
CA ILE A 114 3.83 -8.87 -4.17
C ILE A 114 5.16 -9.38 -4.74
N CYS A 115 6.15 -9.66 -3.87
CA CYS A 115 7.45 -10.17 -4.30
C CYS A 115 7.33 -11.50 -5.05
N LYS A 116 6.51 -12.42 -4.57
CA LYS A 116 6.27 -13.71 -5.25
C LYS A 116 5.66 -13.51 -6.64
N HIS A 117 4.70 -12.58 -6.78
CA HIS A 117 4.06 -12.30 -8.05
C HIS A 117 5.02 -11.74 -9.11
N TYR A 118 5.95 -10.89 -8.68
CA TYR A 118 6.90 -10.23 -9.59
C TYR A 118 8.27 -10.90 -9.65
N GLY A 119 8.55 -11.93 -8.85
CA GLY A 119 9.89 -12.51 -8.71
C GLY A 119 10.88 -11.54 -8.05
N ALA A 120 10.39 -10.65 -7.21
CA ALA A 120 11.17 -9.58 -6.59
C ALA A 120 11.83 -10.02 -5.27
N THR A 121 12.92 -9.32 -4.91
CA THR A 121 13.54 -9.45 -3.59
C THR A 121 12.87 -8.53 -2.57
N LEU A 122 12.73 -9.00 -1.32
CA LEU A 122 12.16 -8.23 -0.21
C LEU A 122 13.24 -7.80 0.78
N THR A 123 13.21 -6.54 1.17
CA THR A 123 13.98 -6.02 2.30
C THR A 123 13.01 -5.45 3.35
N LEU A 124 13.16 -5.90 4.60
CA LEU A 124 12.46 -5.34 5.74
C LEU A 124 13.36 -4.28 6.39
N LEU A 125 12.93 -3.03 6.34
CA LEU A 125 13.67 -1.88 6.85
C LEU A 125 13.06 -1.38 8.17
N HIS A 126 13.90 -1.26 9.18
CA HIS A 126 13.56 -0.58 10.43
C HIS A 126 14.46 0.64 10.60
N VAL A 127 13.88 1.80 10.81
CA VAL A 127 14.62 3.00 11.20
C VAL A 127 14.36 3.27 12.66
N VAL A 128 15.44 3.32 13.44
CA VAL A 128 15.39 3.51 14.89
C VAL A 128 16.14 4.78 15.31
N PRO A 129 15.85 5.37 16.47
CA PRO A 129 16.60 6.52 16.98
C PRO A 129 18.11 6.25 17.09
N GLU A 130 18.94 7.28 16.90
CA GLU A 130 20.41 7.17 16.94
C GLU A 130 20.94 6.57 18.25
N ASN A 131 20.31 6.90 19.36
CA ASN A 131 20.67 6.41 20.69
C ASN A 131 20.09 5.02 21.02
N SER A 132 19.43 4.37 20.07
CA SER A 132 18.84 3.05 20.28
C SER A 132 19.91 2.00 20.56
N ARG A 133 19.70 1.24 21.65
CA ARG A 133 20.54 0.08 22.03
C ARG A 133 19.92 -1.24 21.59
N THR A 134 18.78 -1.22 20.88
CA THR A 134 17.99 -2.41 20.60
C THR A 134 18.11 -2.88 19.13
N THR A 135 19.08 -2.38 18.38
CA THR A 135 19.25 -2.70 16.94
C THR A 135 19.34 -4.19 16.68
N GLU A 136 20.24 -4.89 17.39
CA GLU A 136 20.40 -6.34 17.25
C GLU A 136 19.16 -7.12 17.68
N THR A 137 18.50 -6.65 18.74
CA THR A 137 17.25 -7.30 19.22
C THR A 137 16.14 -7.16 18.19
N ILE A 138 16.03 -6.00 17.54
CA ILE A 138 15.02 -5.76 16.48
C ILE A 138 15.32 -6.64 15.28
N LYS A 139 16.58 -6.69 14.85
CA LYS A 139 17.02 -7.53 13.73
C LYS A 139 16.67 -9.01 13.99
N HIS A 140 17.11 -9.54 15.10
CA HIS A 140 16.85 -10.94 15.47
C HIS A 140 15.35 -11.27 15.55
N ARG A 141 14.54 -10.40 16.19
CA ARG A 141 13.08 -10.59 16.23
C ARG A 141 12.43 -10.55 14.85
N SER A 142 12.91 -9.71 13.96
CA SER A 142 12.40 -9.62 12.60
C SER A 142 12.76 -10.87 11.79
N GLU A 143 13.98 -11.38 11.92
CA GLU A 143 14.42 -12.64 11.31
C GLU A 143 13.61 -13.84 11.81
N GLU A 144 13.32 -13.90 13.13
CA GLU A 144 12.45 -14.93 13.70
C GLU A 144 11.01 -14.86 13.13
N LYS A 145 10.42 -13.66 13.01
CA LYS A 145 9.10 -13.47 12.41
C LYS A 145 9.08 -13.92 10.94
N LEU A 146 10.12 -13.59 10.17
CA LEU A 146 10.26 -14.02 8.78
C LEU A 146 10.33 -15.55 8.69
N LYS A 147 11.12 -16.21 9.53
CA LYS A 147 11.20 -17.69 9.62
C LYS A 147 9.84 -18.31 9.95
N GLN A 148 9.14 -17.78 10.97
CA GLN A 148 7.81 -18.26 11.36
C GLN A 148 6.78 -18.11 10.24
N SER A 149 6.88 -17.05 9.45
CA SER A 149 6.00 -16.76 8.32
C SER A 149 6.43 -17.44 7.01
N LYS A 150 7.55 -18.17 7.02
CA LYS A 150 8.17 -18.80 5.83
C LYS A 150 8.42 -17.78 4.71
N VAL A 151 8.89 -16.59 5.07
CA VAL A 151 9.19 -15.49 4.13
C VAL A 151 10.70 -15.30 4.06
N THR A 152 11.24 -15.26 2.86
CA THR A 152 12.63 -14.93 2.60
C THR A 152 12.75 -13.43 2.37
N ALA A 153 13.47 -12.72 3.24
CA ALA A 153 13.73 -11.28 3.12
C ALA A 153 15.05 -10.92 3.79
N ASN A 154 15.66 -9.83 3.34
CA ASN A 154 16.76 -9.19 4.05
C ASN A 154 16.19 -8.34 5.19
N VAL A 155 16.91 -8.25 6.31
CA VAL A 155 16.55 -7.36 7.43
C VAL A 155 17.62 -6.28 7.57
N GLU A 156 17.19 -5.05 7.47
CA GLU A 156 18.06 -3.86 7.63
C GLU A 156 17.54 -3.00 8.78
N VAL A 157 18.41 -2.64 9.70
CA VAL A 157 18.10 -1.75 10.84
C VAL A 157 19.06 -0.59 10.82
N VAL A 158 18.53 0.60 10.58
CA VAL A 158 19.30 1.84 10.41
C VAL A 158 18.99 2.79 11.57
N LYS A 159 20.03 3.44 12.10
CA LYS A 159 19.90 4.48 13.12
C LYS A 159 19.79 5.85 12.44
N SER A 160 18.78 6.62 12.83
CA SER A 160 18.62 7.99 12.32
C SER A 160 17.77 8.85 13.24
N SER A 161 18.13 10.13 13.33
CA SER A 161 17.29 11.18 13.92
C SER A 161 16.19 11.68 12.97
N LYS A 162 16.30 11.36 11.67
CA LYS A 162 15.37 11.77 10.61
C LYS A 162 14.80 10.57 9.85
N PRO A 163 13.90 9.79 10.47
CA PRO A 163 13.45 8.53 9.90
C PRO A 163 12.78 8.67 8.54
N VAL A 164 12.05 9.75 8.29
CA VAL A 164 11.36 9.97 7.02
C VAL A 164 12.36 10.18 5.88
N ASP A 165 13.36 11.06 6.10
CA ASP A 165 14.40 11.34 5.12
C ASP A 165 15.22 10.07 4.82
N THR A 166 15.59 9.33 5.86
CA THR A 166 16.33 8.07 5.75
C THR A 166 15.57 7.01 4.95
N ILE A 167 14.25 6.87 5.20
CA ILE A 167 13.42 5.94 4.43
C ILE A 167 13.37 6.39 2.96
N ALA A 168 13.20 7.69 2.69
CA ALA A 168 13.17 8.23 1.34
C ALA A 168 14.48 7.98 0.59
N GLU A 169 15.63 8.23 1.23
CA GLU A 169 16.95 8.00 0.65
C GLU A 169 17.19 6.51 0.33
N ILE A 170 16.94 5.63 1.28
CA ILE A 170 17.14 4.18 1.10
C ILE A 170 16.20 3.65 0.02
N SER A 171 14.92 4.07 0.05
CA SER A 171 13.92 3.60 -0.91
C SER A 171 14.19 4.01 -2.35
N ALA A 172 15.02 5.01 -2.59
CA ALA A 172 15.42 5.43 -3.94
C ALA A 172 16.14 4.33 -4.75
N SER A 173 16.72 3.32 -4.08
CA SER A 173 17.35 2.14 -4.70
C SER A 173 16.43 0.95 -4.91
N TYR A 174 15.14 1.10 -4.62
CA TYR A 174 14.09 0.07 -4.74
C TYR A 174 13.02 0.51 -5.73
N ASP A 175 12.32 -0.47 -6.31
CA ASP A 175 11.24 -0.21 -7.28
C ASP A 175 9.89 0.03 -6.59
N LEU A 176 9.70 -0.53 -5.39
CA LEU A 176 8.49 -0.37 -4.58
C LEU A 176 8.84 -0.17 -3.11
N LEU A 177 8.31 0.92 -2.54
CA LEU A 177 8.30 1.17 -1.10
C LEU A 177 6.91 0.88 -0.54
N ILE A 178 6.85 0.03 0.48
CA ILE A 178 5.64 -0.23 1.27
C ILE A 178 5.86 0.37 2.66
N LEU A 179 4.90 1.20 3.09
CA LEU A 179 4.90 1.81 4.42
C LEU A 179 3.74 1.25 5.23
N GLY A 180 4.06 0.73 6.41
CA GLY A 180 3.04 0.42 7.41
C GLY A 180 2.72 1.67 8.23
N THR A 181 1.43 1.96 8.43
CA THR A 181 1.01 2.99 9.40
C THR A 181 1.15 2.46 10.82
N PRO A 182 1.51 3.30 11.78
CA PRO A 182 1.62 2.92 13.19
C PRO A 182 0.27 2.53 13.80
#